data_132a810b503d54a2dbe0feb5808dcfe4
#
_entry.id   132a810b503d54a2dbe0feb5808dcfe4
#
_cell.length_a   1.000
_cell.length_b   1.000
_cell.length_c   1.000
_cell.angle_alpha   90.00
_cell.angle_beta   90.00
_cell.angle_gamma   90.00
#
_symmetry.space_group_name_H-M   'P 1'
#
loop_
_entity.id
_entity.type
_entity.pdbx_description
1 polymer ?
#
loop_
_entity_poly.entity_id
_entity_poly.type
_entity_poly.pdbx_seq_one_letter_code
_entity_poly.pdbx_strand_id
1 'polypeptide(L)'
;KNGRENSNREKPVLSSMVNKQKVILTSSDIAKIRQVRNYFIENLERDFPPIEKLAREFGTNTFKIKYGFKELYGVSVFHFIRNERLRKAKMLVEGSNITFKRITQLCGFKSVPSFSTTFKNEFGYTPKQLRRKFTSENS
;
A
#
# COMPACT_ATOMS: atom_id res chain seq x y z
N LYS A 1 22.37 27.46 -7.86
CA LYS A 1 22.38 26.93 -8.01
C LYS A 1 22.66 26.18 -8.01
N ASN A 2 22.82 26.19 -8.24
CA ASN A 2 22.95 25.46 -8.36
C ASN A 2 22.84 24.42 -8.38
N GLY A 3 22.74 24.21 -8.18
CA GLY A 3 22.62 22.94 -8.22
C GLY A 3 22.41 22.34 -9.45
N ARG A 4 22.51 22.74 -10.37
CA ARG A 4 22.28 22.20 -11.43
C ARG A 4 23.29 21.72 -12.00
N GLU A 5 24.10 21.90 -11.74
CA GLU A 5 25.03 21.49 -12.21
C GLU A 5 25.18 20.23 -12.00
N ASN A 6 24.68 19.68 -11.49
CA ASN A 6 24.67 18.43 -11.36
C ASN A 6 24.05 17.80 -12.40
N SER A 7 24.26 18.03 -13.53
CA SER A 7 23.52 17.53 -14.57
C SER A 7 23.59 16.10 -14.76
N ASN A 8 24.58 15.45 -14.37
CA ASN A 8 24.53 14.08 -14.48
C ASN A 8 23.77 13.50 -13.45
N ARG A 9 23.22 14.21 -12.54
CA ARG A 9 22.41 13.68 -11.55
C ARG A 9 21.08 13.46 -12.04
N GLU A 10 20.29 12.78 -11.27
CA GLU A 10 18.94 12.50 -11.63
C GLU A 10 18.13 13.74 -11.70
N LYS A 11 17.26 13.82 -12.63
CA LYS A 11 16.41 14.97 -12.76
C LYS A 11 15.19 14.81 -11.91
N PRO A 12 14.70 15.90 -11.35
CA PRO A 12 13.45 15.85 -10.60
C PRO A 12 12.31 15.48 -11.51
N VAL A 13 11.48 14.56 -11.08
CA VAL A 13 10.32 14.18 -11.86
C VAL A 13 9.02 14.54 -11.20
N LEU A 14 9.05 14.82 -9.91
CA LEU A 14 7.87 15.31 -9.24
C LEU A 14 8.29 16.45 -8.37
N SER A 15 7.66 17.58 -8.52
CA SER A 15 7.97 18.66 -7.64
C SER A 15 6.76 18.92 -6.79
N SER A 16 6.98 19.48 -5.67
CA SER A 16 5.91 19.77 -4.80
C SER A 16 5.19 20.95 -5.24
N MET A 17 4.18 20.74 -6.00
CA MET A 17 3.43 21.79 -6.40
C MET A 17 2.54 22.15 -5.37
N VAL A 18 2.42 21.37 -4.41
CA VAL A 18 1.41 21.57 -3.55
C VAL A 18 1.73 22.36 -2.38
N ASN A 19 2.90 22.56 -1.99
CA ASN A 19 3.09 23.31 -0.80
C ASN A 19 4.31 24.13 -0.89
N LYS A 20 4.57 24.87 0.11
CA LYS A 20 5.60 25.79 0.07
C LYS A 20 6.95 25.21 0.25
N GLN A 21 7.05 23.97 0.66
CA GLN A 21 8.34 23.43 1.00
C GLN A 21 9.11 22.87 -0.15
N LYS A 22 8.51 22.74 -1.26
CA LYS A 22 9.23 22.33 -2.44
C LYS A 22 10.02 21.09 -2.27
N VAL A 23 9.37 19.99 -1.97
CA VAL A 23 10.02 18.71 -1.92
C VAL A 23 10.12 18.15 -3.32
N ILE A 24 11.28 17.68 -3.67
CA ILE A 24 11.51 17.14 -5.01
C ILE A 24 11.95 15.70 -4.90
N LEU A 25 11.30 14.82 -5.65
CA LEU A 25 11.70 13.43 -5.74
C LEU A 25 12.45 13.21 -7.04
N THR A 26 13.63 12.63 -6.93
CA THR A 26 14.40 12.29 -8.10
C THR A 26 13.93 10.96 -8.67
N SER A 27 14.42 10.59 -9.83
CA SER A 27 14.07 9.28 -10.38
C SER A 27 14.60 8.14 -9.52
N SER A 28 15.73 8.35 -8.85
CA SER A 28 16.22 7.35 -7.90
C SER A 28 15.30 7.24 -6.71
N ASP A 29 14.81 8.35 -6.20
CA ASP A 29 13.85 8.33 -5.10
C ASP A 29 12.60 7.55 -5.48
N ILE A 30 12.08 7.80 -6.66
CA ILE A 30 10.87 7.13 -7.12
C ILE A 30 11.12 5.63 -7.27
N ALA A 31 12.28 5.25 -7.80
CA ALA A 31 12.60 3.84 -7.92
C ALA A 31 12.63 3.15 -6.56
N LYS A 32 13.19 3.80 -5.56
CA LYS A 32 13.24 3.23 -4.22
C LYS A 32 11.86 3.12 -3.59
N ILE A 33 11.04 4.15 -3.80
CA ILE A 33 9.68 4.11 -3.29
C ILE A 33 8.89 2.98 -3.94
N ARG A 34 9.09 2.74 -5.23
CA ARG A 34 8.45 1.63 -5.90
C ARG A 34 8.93 0.28 -5.36
N GLN A 35 10.20 0.18 -5.01
CA GLN A 35 10.70 -1.03 -4.39
C GLN A 35 10.05 -1.28 -3.04
N VAL A 36 9.86 -0.23 -2.25
CA VAL A 36 9.16 -0.36 -0.97
C VAL A 36 7.72 -0.81 -1.21
N ARG A 37 7.06 -0.21 -2.18
CA ARG A 37 5.70 -0.60 -2.54
C ARG A 37 5.62 -2.08 -2.92
N ASN A 38 6.54 -2.53 -3.77
CA ASN A 38 6.54 -3.93 -4.19
C ASN A 38 6.78 -4.86 -3.02
N TYR A 39 7.65 -4.46 -2.10
CA TYR A 39 7.89 -5.23 -0.90
C TYR A 39 6.60 -5.40 -0.10
N PHE A 40 5.82 -4.34 0.07
CA PHE A 40 4.56 -4.44 0.78
C PHE A 40 3.60 -5.40 0.07
N ILE A 41 3.46 -5.24 -1.24
CA ILE A 41 2.51 -6.05 -2.00
C ILE A 41 2.89 -7.53 -1.94
N GLU A 42 4.17 -7.83 -1.97
CA GLU A 42 4.63 -9.21 -1.97
C GLU A 42 4.61 -9.85 -0.59
N ASN A 43 4.39 -9.09 0.46
CA ASN A 43 4.45 -9.59 1.82
C ASN A 43 3.25 -9.17 2.67
N LEU A 44 2.10 -9.06 2.06
CA LEU A 44 0.91 -8.53 2.76
C LEU A 44 0.52 -9.35 3.99
N GLU A 45 0.84 -10.64 3.99
CA GLU A 45 0.49 -11.49 5.12
C GLU A 45 1.35 -11.26 6.35
N ARG A 46 2.42 -10.47 6.22
CA ARG A 46 3.36 -10.28 7.31
C ARG A 46 3.13 -8.98 8.05
N ASP A 47 3.65 -8.91 9.27
CA ASP A 47 3.79 -7.65 9.96
C ASP A 47 5.00 -6.96 9.37
N PHE A 48 4.92 -5.66 9.19
CA PHE A 48 6.02 -4.92 8.61
C PHE A 48 6.86 -4.26 9.67
N PRO A 49 8.17 -4.16 9.47
CA PRO A 49 9.02 -3.43 10.41
C PRO A 49 8.67 -1.94 10.37
N PRO A 50 9.15 -1.19 11.35
CA PRO A 50 8.91 0.25 11.35
C PRO A 50 9.43 0.89 10.08
N ILE A 51 8.78 1.96 9.68
CA ILE A 51 9.14 2.62 8.42
C ILE A 51 10.59 3.11 8.45
N GLU A 52 11.12 3.45 9.62
CA GLU A 52 12.50 3.89 9.74
C GLU A 52 13.46 2.79 9.32
N LYS A 53 13.15 1.57 9.70
CA LYS A 53 14.00 0.44 9.35
C LYS A 53 13.92 0.15 7.86
N LEU A 54 12.71 0.19 7.30
CA LEU A 54 12.54 -0.01 5.88
C LEU A 54 13.27 1.06 5.08
N ALA A 55 13.20 2.29 5.53
CA ALA A 55 13.88 3.37 4.84
C ALA A 55 15.38 3.10 4.76
N ARG A 56 15.96 2.64 5.87
CA ARG A 56 17.39 2.32 5.86
C ARG A 56 17.69 1.17 4.92
N GLU A 57 16.87 0.15 4.94
CA GLU A 57 17.11 -1.03 4.11
C GLU A 57 17.01 -0.72 2.62
N PHE A 58 16.14 0.20 2.26
CA PHE A 58 15.98 0.55 0.86
C PHE A 58 16.78 1.76 0.43
N GLY A 59 17.62 2.29 1.34
CA GLY A 59 18.51 3.38 0.96
C GLY A 59 17.84 4.72 0.80
N THR A 60 16.82 4.98 1.60
CA THR A 60 16.09 6.24 1.53
C THR A 60 15.83 6.72 2.96
N ASN A 61 14.85 7.58 3.17
CA ASN A 61 14.52 8.04 4.50
C ASN A 61 13.00 8.07 4.66
N THR A 62 12.58 8.20 5.90
CA THR A 62 11.17 8.15 6.24
C THR A 62 10.37 9.23 5.54
N PHE A 63 10.93 10.43 5.48
CA PHE A 63 10.21 11.53 4.86
C PHE A 63 9.92 11.26 3.39
N LYS A 64 10.91 10.75 2.66
CA LYS A 64 10.72 10.47 1.24
C LYS A 64 9.72 9.35 1.01
N ILE A 65 9.72 8.34 1.87
CA ILE A 65 8.74 7.28 1.73
C ILE A 65 7.34 7.84 1.94
N LYS A 66 7.14 8.58 3.01
CA LYS A 66 5.81 9.11 3.31
C LYS A 66 5.33 10.09 2.26
N TYR A 67 6.20 11.01 1.90
CA TYR A 67 5.84 11.99 0.88
C TYR A 67 5.61 11.31 -0.47
N GLY A 68 6.48 10.38 -0.81
CA GLY A 68 6.38 9.70 -2.09
C GLY A 68 5.12 8.86 -2.23
N PHE A 69 4.70 8.19 -1.16
CA PHE A 69 3.47 7.41 -1.24
C PHE A 69 2.27 8.32 -1.49
N LYS A 70 2.24 9.49 -0.82
CA LYS A 70 1.16 10.43 -1.10
C LYS A 70 1.20 10.93 -2.53
N GLU A 71 2.38 11.25 -3.02
CA GLU A 71 2.49 11.80 -4.37
C GLU A 71 2.25 10.76 -5.45
N LEU A 72 2.79 9.57 -5.28
CA LEU A 72 2.69 8.54 -6.32
C LEU A 72 1.41 7.74 -6.26
N TYR A 73 0.91 7.50 -5.05
CA TYR A 73 -0.23 6.59 -4.89
C TYR A 73 -1.43 7.24 -4.24
N GLY A 74 -1.30 8.51 -3.85
CA GLY A 74 -2.45 9.27 -3.36
C GLY A 74 -2.86 8.99 -1.94
N VAL A 75 -2.19 8.10 -1.23
CA VAL A 75 -2.56 7.73 0.13
C VAL A 75 -1.32 7.55 0.98
N SER A 76 -1.50 7.54 2.30
CA SER A 76 -0.39 7.27 3.20
C SER A 76 0.03 5.81 3.08
N VAL A 77 1.21 5.50 3.61
CA VAL A 77 1.71 4.13 3.61
C VAL A 77 0.73 3.20 4.31
N PHE A 78 0.21 3.62 5.47
CA PHE A 78 -0.73 2.79 6.21
C PHE A 78 -1.98 2.48 5.38
N HIS A 79 -2.54 3.48 4.75
CA HIS A 79 -3.74 3.27 3.95
C HIS A 79 -3.44 2.47 2.68
N PHE A 80 -2.25 2.64 2.13
CA PHE A 80 -1.86 1.84 0.97
C PHE A 80 -1.86 0.36 1.32
N ILE A 81 -1.21 -0.01 2.43
CA ILE A 81 -1.13 -1.40 2.85
C ILE A 81 -2.54 -1.93 3.14
N ARG A 82 -3.36 -1.16 3.86
CA ARG A 82 -4.71 -1.57 4.17
C ARG A 82 -5.53 -1.82 2.90
N ASN A 83 -5.40 -0.92 1.94
CA ASN A 83 -6.15 -1.06 0.69
C ASN A 83 -5.72 -2.28 -0.10
N GLU A 84 -4.41 -2.58 -0.12
CA GLU A 84 -3.92 -3.75 -0.84
C GLU A 84 -4.35 -5.03 -0.15
N ARG A 85 -4.37 -5.04 1.17
CA ARG A 85 -4.86 -6.20 1.92
C ARG A 85 -6.34 -6.44 1.64
N LEU A 86 -7.12 -5.36 1.60
CA LEU A 86 -8.54 -5.48 1.31
C LEU A 86 -8.80 -5.92 -0.12
N ARG A 87 -7.99 -5.44 -1.05
CA ARG A 87 -8.13 -5.85 -2.45
C ARG A 87 -7.88 -7.34 -2.60
N LYS A 88 -6.80 -7.83 -1.98
CA LYS A 88 -6.49 -9.25 -2.02
C LYS A 88 -7.61 -10.06 -1.38
N ALA A 89 -8.10 -9.60 -0.23
CA ALA A 89 -9.17 -10.31 0.47
C ALA A 89 -10.44 -10.37 -0.37
N LYS A 90 -10.79 -9.28 -1.02
CA LYS A 90 -12.00 -9.26 -1.83
C LYS A 90 -11.91 -10.28 -2.97
N MET A 91 -10.75 -10.36 -3.61
CA MET A 91 -10.55 -11.34 -4.66
C MET A 91 -10.73 -12.77 -4.13
N LEU A 92 -10.22 -13.04 -2.94
CA LEU A 92 -10.35 -14.38 -2.37
C LEU A 92 -11.77 -14.67 -1.91
N VAL A 93 -12.48 -13.68 -1.40
CA VAL A 93 -13.87 -13.86 -1.01
C VAL A 93 -14.72 -14.19 -2.23
N GLU A 94 -14.47 -13.51 -3.33
CA GLU A 94 -15.27 -13.69 -4.54
C GLU A 94 -14.89 -14.96 -5.31
N GLY A 95 -13.61 -15.24 -5.37
CA GLY A 95 -13.13 -16.27 -6.27
C GLY A 95 -12.77 -17.60 -5.66
N SER A 96 -13.07 -17.84 -4.40
CA SER A 96 -12.66 -19.08 -3.78
C SER A 96 -13.60 -19.46 -2.64
N ASN A 97 -13.41 -20.69 -2.14
CA ASN A 97 -14.15 -21.15 -0.97
C ASN A 97 -13.29 -21.15 0.27
N ILE A 98 -12.19 -20.41 0.24
CA ILE A 98 -11.29 -20.34 1.38
C ILE A 98 -12.03 -19.74 2.56
N THR A 99 -11.80 -20.28 3.76
CA THR A 99 -12.49 -19.76 4.93
C THR A 99 -12.08 -18.34 5.23
N PHE A 100 -12.93 -17.60 5.88
CA PHE A 100 -12.58 -16.22 6.26
C PHE A 100 -11.41 -16.21 7.21
N LYS A 101 -11.28 -17.21 8.07
CA LYS A 101 -10.12 -17.31 8.94
C LYS A 101 -8.84 -17.39 8.10
N ARG A 102 -8.84 -18.21 7.08
CA ARG A 102 -7.66 -18.38 6.23
C ARG A 102 -7.40 -17.11 5.42
N ILE A 103 -8.44 -16.48 4.90
CA ILE A 103 -8.29 -15.23 4.17
C ILE A 103 -7.66 -14.17 5.06
N THR A 104 -8.12 -14.08 6.31
CA THR A 104 -7.57 -13.16 7.29
C THR A 104 -6.06 -13.36 7.42
N GLN A 105 -5.62 -14.60 7.52
CA GLN A 105 -4.19 -14.90 7.63
C GLN A 105 -3.43 -14.54 6.36
N LEU A 106 -3.97 -14.89 5.21
CA LEU A 106 -3.29 -14.65 3.95
C LEU A 106 -3.17 -13.17 3.63
N CYS A 107 -4.08 -12.37 4.15
CA CYS A 107 -4.10 -10.95 3.84
C CYS A 107 -3.52 -10.08 4.94
N GLY A 108 -3.06 -10.68 6.03
CA GLY A 108 -2.35 -9.92 7.05
C GLY A 108 -3.22 -9.22 8.07
N PHE A 109 -4.48 -9.61 8.20
CA PHE A 109 -5.33 -9.05 9.25
C PHE A 109 -5.13 -9.82 10.55
N LYS A 110 -5.37 -9.15 11.66
CA LYS A 110 -5.09 -9.75 12.95
C LYS A 110 -6.14 -10.76 13.39
N SER A 111 -7.38 -10.56 12.98
CA SER A 111 -8.46 -11.44 13.40
C SER A 111 -9.60 -11.32 12.40
N VAL A 112 -10.51 -12.30 12.44
CA VAL A 112 -11.68 -12.26 11.57
C VAL A 112 -12.56 -11.04 11.89
N PRO A 113 -12.83 -10.71 13.17
CA PRO A 113 -13.62 -9.50 13.43
C PRO A 113 -12.97 -8.23 12.91
N SER A 114 -11.65 -8.11 13.06
CA SER A 114 -10.94 -6.94 12.54
C SER A 114 -11.05 -6.87 11.03
N PHE A 115 -10.87 -8.00 10.37
CA PHE A 115 -11.00 -8.09 8.93
C PHE A 115 -12.42 -7.71 8.49
N SER A 116 -13.43 -8.26 9.12
CA SER A 116 -14.82 -8.01 8.72
C SER A 116 -15.20 -6.55 8.91
N THR A 117 -14.76 -5.92 10.00
CA THR A 117 -15.06 -4.53 10.25
C THR A 117 -14.41 -3.63 9.23
N THR A 118 -13.11 -3.87 8.98
CA THR A 118 -12.37 -3.06 8.01
C THR A 118 -12.96 -3.23 6.62
N PHE A 119 -13.29 -4.46 6.27
CA PHE A 119 -13.87 -4.77 4.97
C PHE A 119 -15.21 -4.05 4.79
N LYS A 120 -16.08 -4.14 5.78
CA LYS A 120 -17.38 -3.48 5.68
C LYS A 120 -17.25 -1.96 5.62
N ASN A 121 -16.33 -1.41 6.39
CA ASN A 121 -16.12 0.04 6.36
C ASN A 121 -15.66 0.50 4.98
N GLU A 122 -14.87 -0.30 4.31
CA GLU A 122 -14.36 0.07 3.01
C GLU A 122 -15.37 -0.14 1.90
N PHE A 123 -16.05 -1.29 1.89
CA PHE A 123 -16.90 -1.68 0.76
C PHE A 123 -18.39 -1.50 1.00
N GLY A 124 -18.80 -1.29 2.25
CA GLY A 124 -20.22 -1.10 2.54
C GLY A 124 -20.99 -2.38 2.78
N TYR A 125 -20.34 -3.52 2.67
CA TYR A 125 -20.97 -4.82 2.95
C TYR A 125 -19.91 -5.74 3.57
N THR A 126 -20.38 -6.82 4.20
CA THR A 126 -19.47 -7.73 4.89
C THR A 126 -18.92 -8.76 3.91
N PRO A 127 -17.80 -9.41 4.26
CA PRO A 127 -17.30 -10.51 3.44
C PRO A 127 -18.34 -11.61 3.25
N LYS A 128 -19.12 -11.89 4.29
CA LYS A 128 -20.14 -12.92 4.19
C LYS A 128 -21.22 -12.52 3.20
N GLN A 129 -21.63 -11.27 3.22
CA GLN A 129 -22.64 -10.79 2.27
C GLN A 129 -22.12 -10.87 0.84
N LEU A 130 -20.89 -10.51 0.63
CA LEU A 130 -20.30 -10.56 -0.69
C LEU A 130 -20.23 -11.99 -1.19
N ARG A 131 -19.75 -12.92 -0.36
CA ARG A 131 -19.61 -14.31 -0.78
C ARG A 131 -20.97 -14.92 -1.10
N ARG A 132 -21.97 -14.60 -0.28
CA ARG A 132 -23.31 -15.11 -0.51
C ARG A 132 -23.87 -14.60 -1.83
N LYS A 133 -23.68 -13.32 -2.10
CA LYS A 133 -24.13 -12.75 -3.35
C LYS A 133 -23.47 -13.41 -4.54
N PHE A 134 -22.16 -13.59 -4.45
CA PHE A 134 -21.39 -14.16 -5.55
C PHE A 134 -21.79 -15.60 -5.80
N THR A 135 -21.98 -16.38 -4.75
CA THR A 135 -22.41 -17.75 -4.87
C THR A 135 -23.80 -17.82 -5.51
N SER A 136 -24.68 -16.94 -5.07
CA SER A 136 -26.04 -16.93 -5.60
C SER A 136 -26.05 -16.60 -7.09
N GLU A 137 -25.21 -15.69 -7.51
CA GLU A 137 -25.17 -15.31 -8.91
C GLU A 137 -24.56 -16.40 -9.79
N ASN A 138 -23.75 -17.26 -9.20
CA ASN A 138 -23.08 -18.29 -9.95
C ASN A 138 -23.74 -19.67 -9.82
N SER A 139 -24.80 -19.77 -9.12
CA SER A 139 -25.47 -21.07 -9.01
C SER A 139 -26.76 -21.11 -9.87
#